data_819ad804c07b114a7b2bcd9c1233f21d
#
_entry.id   819ad804c07b114a7b2bcd9c1233f21d
#
_cell.length_a   1.000
_cell.length_b   1.000
_cell.length_c   1.000
_cell.angle_alpha   90.00
_cell.angle_beta   90.00
_cell.angle_gamma   90.00
#
_symmetry.space_group_name_H-M   'P 1'
#
loop_
_entity.id
_entity.type
_entity.pdbx_description
1 polymer ?
#
loop_
_entity_poly.entity_id
_entity_poly.type
_entity_poly.pdbx_seq_one_letter_code
_entity_poly.pdbx_strand_id
1 'polypeptide(L)'
;MRQVVLLFAFLCFAQTSNAQLFSKEKIRNLENEDKKRLSWGYYLGFNNMDFNFDYNEDKPDILVDKSVGFNVGLIGNLRIMEYIDLRLEPGLTITTRNLTYDESYFDGIEYTESDLMREVKSTYIYIPLLVKFSSKRLNNFKPFVVGGISTAINLSSNEKNPDDNSSGQFRTKTNMLFYEVGFGVDFYLAFFKFTPSIRGVFAINDEVVPDVDPNSPWTGNINSMKTRGVFINLTFQ
;
A
#
# COMPACT_ATOMS: atom_id res chain seq x y z
N MET A 1 7.66 30.81 -22.52
CA MET A 1 6.76 30.84 -23.70
C MET A 1 6.86 29.53 -24.52
N ARG A 2 8.03 29.08 -24.97
CA ARG A 2 8.20 27.86 -25.82
C ARG A 2 7.62 26.58 -25.18
N GLN A 3 7.76 26.37 -23.88
CA GLN A 3 7.22 25.21 -23.15
C GLN A 3 5.68 25.23 -22.99
N VAL A 4 5.09 26.43 -22.84
CA VAL A 4 3.64 26.59 -22.75
C VAL A 4 2.98 26.31 -24.11
N VAL A 5 3.64 26.70 -25.20
CA VAL A 5 3.16 26.43 -26.58
C VAL A 5 3.21 24.92 -26.87
N LEU A 6 4.27 24.22 -26.41
CA LEU A 6 4.39 22.77 -26.56
C LEU A 6 3.33 22.02 -25.73
N LEU A 7 3.03 22.48 -24.51
CA LEU A 7 1.98 21.89 -23.68
C LEU A 7 0.59 22.10 -24.30
N PHE A 8 0.34 23.29 -24.88
CA PHE A 8 -0.92 23.59 -25.56
C PHE A 8 -1.08 22.80 -26.87
N ALA A 9 0.00 22.62 -27.63
CA ALA A 9 0.03 21.75 -28.79
C ALA A 9 -0.25 20.30 -28.44
N PHE A 10 0.35 19.77 -27.34
CA PHE A 10 0.10 18.42 -26.87
C PHE A 10 -1.35 18.20 -26.41
N LEU A 11 -1.95 19.19 -25.75
CA LEU A 11 -3.38 19.19 -25.38
C LEU A 11 -4.32 19.22 -26.62
N CYS A 12 -3.97 19.95 -27.67
CA CYS A 12 -4.73 19.96 -28.90
C CYS A 12 -4.65 18.64 -29.69
N PHE A 13 -3.49 17.97 -29.68
CA PHE A 13 -3.35 16.64 -30.28
C PHE A 13 -4.10 15.54 -29.49
N ALA A 14 -4.26 15.66 -28.16
CA ALA A 14 -5.05 14.74 -27.36
C ALA A 14 -6.55 14.78 -27.71
N GLN A 15 -7.07 15.87 -28.25
CA GLN A 15 -8.48 16.01 -28.68
C GLN A 15 -8.82 15.24 -29.96
N THR A 16 -7.84 14.97 -30.82
CA THR A 16 -8.08 14.27 -32.10
C THR A 16 -8.13 12.75 -31.95
N SER A 17 -7.74 12.20 -30.79
CA SER A 17 -7.75 10.75 -30.51
C SER A 17 -9.15 10.21 -30.18
N ASN A 18 -10.18 11.04 -30.06
CA ASN A 18 -11.52 10.61 -29.64
C ASN A 18 -12.33 9.87 -30.74
N ALA A 19 -11.88 9.89 -31.98
CA ALA A 19 -12.70 9.40 -33.12
C ALA A 19 -12.71 7.85 -33.22
N GLN A 20 -11.74 7.11 -32.63
CA GLN A 20 -11.66 5.66 -32.81
C GLN A 20 -12.08 4.86 -31.57
N LEU A 21 -12.09 5.46 -30.38
CA LEU A 21 -12.49 4.76 -29.14
C LEU A 21 -14.02 4.61 -28.99
N PHE A 22 -14.82 5.32 -29.79
CA PHE A 22 -16.29 5.38 -29.68
C PHE A 22 -17.03 4.95 -30.92
N SER A 23 -16.42 4.15 -31.82
CA SER A 23 -17.12 3.63 -33.00
C SER A 23 -18.25 2.66 -32.60
N LYS A 24 -19.31 2.68 -33.41
CA LYS A 24 -20.60 2.00 -33.25
C LYS A 24 -20.45 0.49 -32.96
N GLU A 25 -21.35 -0.03 -32.12
CA GLU A 25 -21.53 -1.43 -31.75
C GLU A 25 -20.34 -2.09 -31.06
N LYS A 26 -20.07 -1.67 -29.81
CA LYS A 26 -19.13 -2.39 -28.95
C LYS A 26 -19.87 -3.54 -28.26
N ILE A 27 -19.39 -4.76 -28.49
CA ILE A 27 -19.83 -5.94 -27.73
C ILE A 27 -19.64 -5.65 -26.26
N ARG A 28 -20.72 -5.75 -25.49
CA ARG A 28 -20.70 -5.57 -24.05
C ARG A 28 -20.40 -6.92 -23.40
N ASN A 29 -19.18 -7.09 -22.91
CA ASN A 29 -18.76 -8.30 -22.24
C ASN A 29 -19.36 -8.40 -20.85
N LEU A 30 -19.64 -9.62 -20.36
CA LEU A 30 -20.08 -9.88 -18.96
C LEU A 30 -21.24 -8.94 -18.53
N GLU A 31 -22.29 -8.84 -19.31
CA GLU A 31 -23.41 -7.92 -19.06
C GLU A 31 -24.12 -8.12 -17.71
N ASN A 32 -24.13 -9.37 -17.23
CA ASN A 32 -24.78 -9.73 -15.96
C ASN A 32 -23.84 -9.63 -14.75
N GLU A 33 -22.54 -9.37 -14.95
CA GLU A 33 -21.57 -9.32 -13.85
C GLU A 33 -21.89 -8.18 -12.86
N ASP A 34 -22.26 -7.02 -13.38
CA ASP A 34 -22.65 -5.88 -12.57
C ASP A 34 -23.99 -6.07 -11.83
N LYS A 35 -24.78 -7.10 -12.17
CA LYS A 35 -26.04 -7.41 -11.49
C LYS A 35 -25.87 -8.38 -10.33
N LYS A 36 -24.75 -9.08 -10.27
CA LYS A 36 -24.47 -10.02 -9.17
C LYS A 36 -24.35 -9.26 -7.86
N ARG A 37 -25.03 -9.75 -6.82
CA ARG A 37 -24.96 -9.17 -5.48
C ARG A 37 -23.62 -9.49 -4.80
N LEU A 38 -23.08 -10.66 -5.07
CA LEU A 38 -21.81 -11.12 -4.50
C LEU A 38 -20.92 -11.63 -5.63
N SER A 39 -19.68 -11.18 -5.67
CA SER A 39 -18.64 -11.65 -6.59
C SER A 39 -17.34 -11.92 -5.83
N TRP A 40 -16.57 -12.88 -6.34
CA TRP A 40 -15.33 -13.34 -5.76
C TRP A 40 -14.20 -13.23 -6.77
N GLY A 41 -13.01 -13.17 -6.28
CA GLY A 41 -11.82 -13.14 -7.11
C GLY A 41 -10.56 -13.27 -6.29
N TYR A 42 -9.45 -13.05 -6.94
CA TYR A 42 -8.13 -12.98 -6.32
C TYR A 42 -7.36 -11.78 -6.86
N TYR A 43 -6.36 -11.38 -6.11
CA TYR A 43 -5.45 -10.32 -6.56
C TYR A 43 -4.00 -10.72 -6.35
N LEU A 44 -3.17 -10.18 -7.22
CA LEU A 44 -1.72 -10.15 -7.13
C LEU A 44 -1.29 -8.70 -7.20
N GLY A 45 -0.25 -8.33 -6.50
CA GLY A 45 0.21 -6.96 -6.54
C GLY A 45 1.62 -6.76 -6.03
N PHE A 46 2.07 -5.55 -6.18
CA PHE A 46 3.33 -5.06 -5.66
C PHE A 46 3.07 -3.97 -4.65
N ASN A 47 3.94 -3.87 -3.67
CA ASN A 47 3.92 -2.78 -2.71
C ASN A 47 5.29 -2.11 -2.61
N ASN A 48 5.27 -0.85 -2.23
CA ASN A 48 6.45 -0.11 -1.81
C ASN A 48 6.08 0.61 -0.52
N MET A 49 6.60 0.10 0.60
CA MET A 49 6.31 0.61 1.93
C MET A 49 7.50 1.38 2.48
N ASP A 50 7.20 2.44 3.21
CA ASP A 50 8.12 3.37 3.84
C ASP A 50 7.75 3.56 5.31
N PHE A 51 8.66 4.05 6.11
CA PHE A 51 8.38 4.56 7.45
C PHE A 51 8.37 6.08 7.46
N ASN A 52 7.47 6.63 8.23
CA ASN A 52 7.46 8.02 8.61
C ASN A 52 7.80 8.09 10.10
N PHE A 53 8.93 8.70 10.40
CA PHE A 53 9.43 8.87 11.76
C PHE A 53 9.04 10.23 12.31
N ASP A 54 8.82 10.27 13.62
CA ASP A 54 8.78 11.45 14.45
C ASP A 54 9.84 11.29 15.55
N TYR A 55 10.69 12.27 15.75
CA TYR A 55 11.88 12.19 16.58
C TYR A 55 11.73 13.03 17.85
N ASN A 56 12.38 12.58 18.93
CA ASN A 56 12.45 13.33 20.20
C ASN A 56 13.50 14.43 20.17
N GLU A 57 14.63 14.19 19.50
CA GLU A 57 15.78 15.09 19.41
C GLU A 57 16.09 15.38 17.94
N ASP A 58 16.68 16.54 17.67
CA ASP A 58 17.14 16.96 16.35
C ASP A 58 18.47 16.26 16.01
N LYS A 59 18.37 15.03 15.49
CA LYS A 59 19.47 14.21 14.97
C LYS A 59 19.24 13.94 13.49
N PRO A 60 20.27 13.50 12.75
CA PRO A 60 20.10 13.12 11.34
C PRO A 60 18.97 12.09 11.16
N ASP A 61 18.19 12.22 10.09
CA ASP A 61 17.09 11.30 9.77
C ASP A 61 17.60 9.87 9.57
N ILE A 62 16.87 8.90 10.09
CA ILE A 62 17.09 7.49 9.82
C ILE A 62 16.71 7.23 8.35
N LEU A 63 17.67 6.79 7.55
CA LEU A 63 17.44 6.51 6.13
C LEU A 63 16.71 5.16 5.98
N VAL A 64 15.62 5.17 5.21
CA VAL A 64 14.83 3.95 4.91
C VAL A 64 15.11 3.51 3.48
N ASP A 65 15.83 2.40 3.32
CA ASP A 65 16.00 1.76 2.03
C ASP A 65 14.84 0.76 1.80
N LYS A 66 14.00 1.09 0.81
CA LYS A 66 12.74 0.42 0.54
C LYS A 66 12.90 -0.61 -0.56
N SER A 67 12.50 -1.84 -0.31
CA SER A 67 12.37 -2.86 -1.35
C SER A 67 10.93 -2.92 -1.91
N VAL A 68 10.82 -3.38 -3.14
CA VAL A 68 9.52 -3.72 -3.72
C VAL A 68 9.04 -5.01 -3.10
N GLY A 69 7.92 -4.95 -2.42
CA GLY A 69 7.26 -6.10 -1.82
C GLY A 69 6.16 -6.68 -2.71
N PHE A 70 5.50 -7.72 -2.23
CA PHE A 70 4.50 -8.48 -2.95
C PHE A 70 3.21 -8.65 -2.14
N ASN A 71 2.06 -8.57 -2.84
CA ASN A 71 0.74 -8.77 -2.26
C ASN A 71 0.02 -9.90 -2.98
N VAL A 72 -0.67 -10.76 -2.23
CA VAL A 72 -1.54 -11.80 -2.79
C VAL A 72 -2.73 -12.02 -1.86
N GLY A 73 -3.91 -12.20 -2.43
CA GLY A 73 -5.08 -12.47 -1.60
C GLY A 73 -6.34 -12.75 -2.40
N LEU A 74 -7.41 -12.88 -1.65
CA LEU A 74 -8.75 -13.12 -2.17
C LEU A 74 -9.57 -11.83 -2.09
N ILE A 75 -10.61 -11.76 -2.91
CA ILE A 75 -11.57 -10.66 -2.90
C ILE A 75 -12.97 -11.21 -2.75
N GLY A 76 -13.69 -10.68 -1.76
CA GLY A 76 -15.14 -10.76 -1.68
C GLY A 76 -15.72 -9.37 -1.93
N ASN A 77 -16.56 -9.21 -2.94
CA ASN A 77 -17.19 -7.95 -3.29
C ASN A 77 -18.71 -8.07 -3.15
N LEU A 78 -19.28 -7.31 -2.23
CA LEU A 78 -20.72 -7.25 -1.97
C LEU A 78 -21.28 -5.95 -2.56
N ARG A 79 -22.14 -6.06 -3.55
CA ARG A 79 -22.86 -4.92 -4.11
C ARG A 79 -23.95 -4.43 -3.15
N ILE A 80 -23.79 -3.21 -2.68
CA ILE A 80 -24.78 -2.53 -1.82
C ILE A 80 -25.77 -1.74 -2.69
N MET A 81 -25.27 -0.99 -3.66
CA MET A 81 -26.05 -0.17 -4.61
C MET A 81 -25.44 -0.25 -6.01
N GLU A 82 -26.06 0.40 -6.97
CA GLU A 82 -25.59 0.40 -8.38
C GLU A 82 -24.13 0.89 -8.52
N TYR A 83 -23.72 1.84 -7.68
CA TYR A 83 -22.42 2.50 -7.74
C TYR A 83 -21.57 2.27 -6.50
N ILE A 84 -22.07 1.50 -5.52
CA ILE A 84 -21.41 1.31 -4.23
C ILE A 84 -21.27 -0.17 -3.93
N ASP A 85 -20.03 -0.62 -3.79
CA ASP A 85 -19.69 -1.97 -3.37
C ASP A 85 -18.91 -1.94 -2.05
N LEU A 86 -19.14 -2.92 -1.20
CA LEU A 86 -18.32 -3.22 -0.02
C LEU A 86 -17.37 -4.37 -0.40
N ARG A 87 -16.06 -4.17 -0.18
CA ARG A 87 -15.02 -5.13 -0.53
C ARG A 87 -14.24 -5.58 0.69
N LEU A 88 -14.08 -6.88 0.83
CA LEU A 88 -13.20 -7.50 1.80
C LEU A 88 -12.08 -8.22 1.02
N GLU A 89 -10.82 -7.91 1.34
CA GLU A 89 -9.67 -8.40 0.56
C GLU A 89 -8.61 -9.09 1.44
N PRO A 90 -8.95 -10.20 2.13
CA PRO A 90 -7.97 -10.89 2.96
C PRO A 90 -6.81 -11.43 2.13
N GLY A 91 -5.58 -11.22 2.61
CA GLY A 91 -4.39 -11.64 1.90
C GLY A 91 -3.11 -11.56 2.72
N LEU A 92 -2.01 -11.79 2.04
CA LEU A 92 -0.65 -11.65 2.55
C LEU A 92 0.04 -10.48 1.86
N THR A 93 0.75 -9.70 2.65
CA THR A 93 1.62 -8.61 2.18
C THR A 93 3.00 -8.82 2.75
N ILE A 94 4.00 -8.92 1.89
CA ILE A 94 5.40 -9.14 2.25
C ILE A 94 6.18 -7.92 1.82
N THR A 95 7.00 -7.36 2.71
CA THR A 95 7.87 -6.22 2.45
C THR A 95 9.12 -6.29 3.31
N THR A 96 10.21 -5.72 2.83
CA THR A 96 11.46 -5.55 3.58
C THR A 96 11.92 -4.11 3.47
N ARG A 97 12.38 -3.56 4.57
CA ARG A 97 12.91 -2.19 4.66
C ARG A 97 14.19 -2.25 5.49
N ASN A 98 15.24 -1.58 5.04
CA ASN A 98 16.47 -1.44 5.79
C ASN A 98 16.55 -0.04 6.38
N LEU A 99 16.78 0.04 7.67
CA LEU A 99 17.01 1.29 8.39
C LEU A 99 18.51 1.50 8.51
N THR A 100 19.01 2.63 8.05
CA THR A 100 20.41 3.02 8.19
C THR A 100 20.50 4.23 9.11
N TYR A 101 21.23 4.07 10.20
CA TYR A 101 21.47 5.05 11.24
C TYR A 101 22.75 5.82 10.99
N ASP A 102 22.77 7.10 11.33
CA ASP A 102 23.98 7.89 11.36
C ASP A 102 24.84 7.53 12.58
N GLU A 103 26.15 7.67 12.47
CA GLU A 103 27.11 7.38 13.55
C GLU A 103 26.81 8.16 14.84
N SER A 104 26.23 9.36 14.74
CA SER A 104 25.87 10.19 15.89
C SER A 104 24.82 9.57 16.83
N TYR A 105 24.13 8.52 16.39
CA TYR A 105 23.23 7.76 17.26
C TYR A 105 23.97 6.87 18.25
N PHE A 106 25.27 6.56 17.97
CA PHE A 106 26.13 5.67 18.73
C PHE A 106 27.21 6.40 19.54
N ASP A 107 27.06 7.70 19.76
CA ASP A 107 28.01 8.49 20.52
C ASP A 107 28.24 7.91 21.93
N GLY A 108 29.51 7.56 22.22
CA GLY A 108 29.92 6.97 23.49
C GLY A 108 29.67 5.47 23.65
N ILE A 109 29.22 4.78 22.59
CA ILE A 109 28.97 3.33 22.56
C ILE A 109 29.93 2.71 21.52
N GLU A 110 30.54 1.56 21.84
CA GLU A 110 31.28 0.79 20.84
C GLU A 110 30.28 0.15 19.86
N TYR A 111 30.45 0.40 18.59
CA TYR A 111 29.60 -0.15 17.52
C TYR A 111 30.44 -0.68 16.35
N THR A 112 29.80 -1.50 15.54
CA THR A 112 30.35 -2.05 14.28
C THR A 112 29.52 -1.52 13.09
N GLU A 113 30.02 -1.60 11.89
CA GLU A 113 29.27 -1.20 10.68
C GLU A 113 27.91 -1.92 10.56
N SER A 114 27.80 -3.17 11.08
CA SER A 114 26.54 -3.90 11.09
C SER A 114 25.51 -3.35 12.06
N ASP A 115 25.92 -2.58 13.06
CA ASP A 115 25.03 -1.95 14.02
C ASP A 115 24.31 -0.72 13.47
N LEU A 116 24.93 -0.07 12.47
CA LEU A 116 24.34 1.06 11.76
C LEU A 116 23.15 0.66 10.87
N MET A 117 22.95 -0.64 10.63
CA MET A 117 21.87 -1.12 9.77
C MET A 117 20.95 -2.08 10.52
N ARG A 118 19.64 -1.88 10.37
CA ARG A 118 18.62 -2.82 10.89
C ARG A 118 17.63 -3.19 9.79
N GLU A 119 17.54 -4.48 9.51
CA GLU A 119 16.58 -5.01 8.55
C GLU A 119 15.22 -5.21 9.24
N VAL A 120 14.19 -4.60 8.68
CA VAL A 120 12.79 -4.73 9.13
C VAL A 120 12.01 -5.53 8.09
N LYS A 121 11.92 -6.84 8.32
CA LYS A 121 11.03 -7.73 7.55
C LYS A 121 9.63 -7.66 8.10
N SER A 122 8.66 -7.47 7.23
CA SER A 122 7.24 -7.47 7.61
C SER A 122 6.46 -8.41 6.71
N THR A 123 5.83 -9.39 7.33
CA THR A 123 4.90 -10.31 6.67
C THR A 123 3.56 -10.13 7.34
N TYR A 124 2.64 -9.42 6.66
CA TYR A 124 1.32 -9.11 7.19
C TYR A 124 0.27 -10.09 6.70
N ILE A 125 -0.53 -10.63 7.62
CA ILE A 125 -1.90 -11.06 7.29
C ILE A 125 -2.71 -9.78 7.21
N TYR A 126 -3.11 -9.39 6.01
CA TYR A 126 -3.70 -8.09 5.72
C TYR A 126 -5.17 -8.23 5.35
N ILE A 127 -6.06 -7.53 6.05
CA ILE A 127 -7.50 -7.69 5.92
C ILE A 127 -8.15 -6.31 5.77
N PRO A 128 -8.22 -5.75 4.55
CA PRO A 128 -8.90 -4.50 4.29
C PRO A 128 -10.40 -4.68 4.12
N LEU A 129 -11.15 -3.75 4.70
CA LEU A 129 -12.56 -3.54 4.47
C LEU A 129 -12.75 -2.18 3.78
N LEU A 130 -13.11 -2.23 2.51
CA LEU A 130 -13.10 -1.08 1.62
C LEU A 130 -14.51 -0.79 1.07
N VAL A 131 -14.83 0.47 0.93
CA VAL A 131 -15.99 0.94 0.16
C VAL A 131 -15.48 1.40 -1.20
N LYS A 132 -16.04 0.79 -2.25
CA LYS A 132 -15.73 1.11 -3.65
C LYS A 132 -16.87 1.92 -4.25
N PHE A 133 -16.56 3.10 -4.73
CA PHE A 133 -17.47 3.98 -5.46
C PHE A 133 -17.13 3.94 -6.94
N SER A 134 -18.02 3.41 -7.74
CA SER A 134 -17.82 3.25 -9.18
C SER A 134 -18.66 4.23 -9.98
N SER A 135 -18.14 4.65 -11.14
CA SER A 135 -18.94 5.39 -12.12
C SER A 135 -19.93 4.48 -12.86
N LYS A 136 -20.74 5.07 -13.72
CA LYS A 136 -21.49 4.30 -14.72
C LYS A 136 -20.52 3.57 -15.64
N ARG A 137 -20.80 2.31 -15.96
CA ARG A 137 -20.01 1.51 -16.88
C ARG A 137 -20.07 2.12 -18.29
N LEU A 138 -18.90 2.37 -18.87
CA LEU A 138 -18.71 2.87 -20.21
C LEU A 138 -18.22 1.73 -21.10
N ASN A 139 -19.11 1.09 -21.86
CA ASN A 139 -18.82 -0.13 -22.64
C ASN A 139 -18.23 -1.25 -21.77
N ASN A 140 -16.91 -1.48 -21.86
CA ASN A 140 -16.20 -2.54 -21.17
C ASN A 140 -15.22 -2.02 -20.11
N PHE A 141 -15.36 -0.79 -19.65
CA PHE A 141 -14.59 -0.28 -18.52
C PHE A 141 -15.47 0.51 -17.54
N LYS A 142 -15.08 0.50 -16.28
CA LYS A 142 -15.78 1.16 -15.17
C LYS A 142 -14.75 1.70 -14.19
N PRO A 143 -14.42 2.98 -14.23
CA PRO A 143 -13.52 3.59 -13.27
C PRO A 143 -14.18 3.70 -11.89
N PHE A 144 -13.34 3.63 -10.84
CA PHE A 144 -13.78 3.73 -9.47
C PHE A 144 -12.74 4.39 -8.57
N VAL A 145 -13.21 4.87 -7.44
CA VAL A 145 -12.39 5.21 -6.28
C VAL A 145 -12.72 4.25 -5.15
N VAL A 146 -11.76 4.03 -4.27
CA VAL A 146 -11.90 3.11 -3.14
C VAL A 146 -11.28 3.73 -1.90
N GLY A 147 -11.89 3.49 -0.76
CA GLY A 147 -11.33 3.90 0.52
C GLY A 147 -11.87 3.05 1.65
N GLY A 148 -11.14 2.96 2.75
CA GLY A 148 -11.55 2.19 3.90
C GLY A 148 -10.46 2.03 4.95
N ILE A 149 -10.66 1.02 5.79
CA ILE A 149 -9.75 0.68 6.88
C ILE A 149 -9.26 -0.76 6.73
N SER A 150 -8.07 -1.02 7.24
CA SER A 150 -7.46 -2.35 7.19
C SER A 150 -6.87 -2.70 8.54
N THR A 151 -7.02 -3.96 8.91
CA THR A 151 -6.25 -4.53 10.02
C THR A 151 -5.17 -5.44 9.45
N ALA A 152 -4.02 -5.45 10.12
CA ALA A 152 -2.90 -6.30 9.74
C ALA A 152 -2.28 -6.95 10.97
N ILE A 153 -1.88 -8.20 10.83
CA ILE A 153 -1.14 -8.95 11.83
C ILE A 153 0.26 -9.21 11.25
N ASN A 154 1.27 -8.59 11.84
CA ASN A 154 2.66 -8.79 11.43
C ASN A 154 3.22 -10.08 12.03
N LEU A 155 3.45 -11.07 11.19
CA LEU A 155 4.02 -12.37 11.59
C LEU A 155 5.53 -12.30 11.89
N SER A 156 6.19 -11.24 11.46
CA SER A 156 7.62 -11.00 11.63
C SER A 156 7.90 -9.88 12.64
N SER A 157 6.97 -9.61 13.56
CA SER A 157 7.01 -8.43 14.43
C SER A 157 8.10 -8.44 15.50
N ASN A 158 8.49 -9.61 16.00
CA ASN A 158 9.39 -9.81 17.14
C ASN A 158 8.97 -9.02 18.42
N GLU A 159 7.73 -8.55 18.52
CA GLU A 159 7.23 -7.71 19.62
C GLU A 159 7.49 -8.30 21.01
N LYS A 160 7.39 -9.63 21.13
CA LYS A 160 7.51 -10.36 22.39
C LYS A 160 8.93 -10.88 22.67
N ASN A 161 9.89 -10.59 21.78
CA ASN A 161 11.26 -10.97 22.03
C ASN A 161 11.81 -10.17 23.23
N PRO A 162 12.34 -10.82 24.29
CA PRO A 162 12.94 -10.11 25.41
C PRO A 162 14.26 -9.40 25.05
N ASP A 163 14.93 -9.86 23.98
CA ASP A 163 16.14 -9.24 23.50
C ASP A 163 15.78 -7.96 22.74
N ASP A 164 16.40 -6.86 23.13
CA ASP A 164 16.24 -5.57 22.49
C ASP A 164 16.81 -5.56 21.06
N ASN A 165 16.65 -4.45 20.34
CA ASN A 165 17.15 -4.30 18.97
C ASN A 165 18.68 -4.49 18.82
N SER A 166 19.41 -4.52 19.94
CA SER A 166 20.83 -4.89 20.01
C SER A 166 21.15 -6.29 19.48
N SER A 167 20.15 -7.20 19.45
CA SER A 167 20.34 -8.56 18.90
C SER A 167 20.32 -8.63 17.35
N GLY A 168 20.27 -7.49 16.68
CA GLY A 168 20.23 -7.39 15.21
C GLY A 168 18.83 -7.52 14.60
N GLN A 169 17.80 -7.67 15.42
CA GLN A 169 16.39 -7.76 14.99
C GLN A 169 15.62 -6.52 15.44
N PHE A 170 15.01 -5.83 14.50
CA PHE A 170 14.16 -4.68 14.84
C PHE A 170 12.76 -5.15 15.27
N ARG A 171 12.28 -4.67 16.41
CA ARG A 171 10.98 -5.03 16.98
C ARG A 171 9.91 -4.05 16.52
N THR A 172 8.81 -4.61 16.02
CA THR A 172 7.62 -3.84 15.60
C THR A 172 6.38 -4.43 16.25
N LYS A 173 5.31 -3.63 16.38
CA LYS A 173 4.04 -4.11 16.91
C LYS A 173 3.41 -5.16 15.99
N THR A 174 2.79 -6.17 16.60
CA THR A 174 2.14 -7.27 15.88
C THR A 174 0.85 -6.81 15.22
N ASN A 175 0.03 -5.99 15.89
CA ASN A 175 -1.27 -5.58 15.40
C ASN A 175 -1.23 -4.15 14.87
N MET A 176 -1.53 -4.01 13.60
CA MET A 176 -1.53 -2.73 12.90
C MET A 176 -2.90 -2.40 12.33
N LEU A 177 -3.22 -1.11 12.36
CA LEU A 177 -4.40 -0.54 11.71
C LEU A 177 -3.96 0.47 10.66
N PHE A 178 -4.61 0.41 9.50
CA PHE A 178 -4.33 1.32 8.39
C PHE A 178 -5.63 1.95 7.88
N TYR A 179 -5.51 3.11 7.26
CA TYR A 179 -6.52 3.60 6.33
C TYR A 179 -5.97 3.58 4.92
N GLU A 180 -6.86 3.40 3.96
CA GLU A 180 -6.52 3.30 2.56
C GLU A 180 -7.38 4.20 1.71
N VAL A 181 -6.78 4.75 0.67
CA VAL A 181 -7.47 5.48 -0.37
C VAL A 181 -6.81 5.17 -1.72
N GLY A 182 -7.62 5.02 -2.74
CA GLY A 182 -7.09 4.70 -4.06
C GLY A 182 -8.12 4.79 -5.16
N PHE A 183 -7.67 4.41 -6.33
CA PHE A 183 -8.50 4.36 -7.53
C PHE A 183 -8.09 3.20 -8.43
N GLY A 184 -8.98 2.85 -9.33
CA GLY A 184 -8.73 1.80 -10.30
C GLY A 184 -9.77 1.81 -11.42
N VAL A 185 -9.64 0.84 -12.31
CA VAL A 185 -10.56 0.67 -13.43
C VAL A 185 -10.90 -0.81 -13.58
N ASP A 186 -12.19 -1.13 -13.61
CA ASP A 186 -12.66 -2.46 -13.99
C ASP A 186 -12.69 -2.58 -15.51
N PHE A 187 -11.95 -3.51 -16.07
CA PHE A 187 -12.00 -3.90 -17.47
C PHE A 187 -12.78 -5.21 -17.61
N TYR A 188 -13.86 -5.19 -18.39
CA TYR A 188 -14.69 -6.36 -18.65
C TYR A 188 -14.18 -7.05 -19.92
N LEU A 189 -13.35 -8.06 -19.73
CA LEU A 189 -12.85 -8.90 -20.81
C LEU A 189 -13.89 -9.96 -21.19
N ALA A 190 -13.64 -10.77 -22.19
CA ALA A 190 -14.61 -11.74 -22.68
C ALA A 190 -15.01 -12.77 -21.62
N PHE A 191 -14.08 -13.18 -20.75
CA PHE A 191 -14.26 -14.28 -19.81
C PHE A 191 -14.10 -13.90 -18.34
N PHE A 192 -13.47 -12.78 -18.03
CA PHE A 192 -13.23 -12.33 -16.67
C PHE A 192 -13.13 -10.81 -16.58
N LYS A 193 -13.28 -10.30 -15.40
CA LYS A 193 -13.07 -8.88 -15.09
C LYS A 193 -11.66 -8.69 -14.56
N PHE A 194 -10.89 -7.84 -15.23
CA PHE A 194 -9.53 -7.45 -14.84
C PHE A 194 -9.56 -6.04 -14.25
N THR A 195 -9.00 -5.89 -13.05
CA THR A 195 -9.07 -4.63 -12.33
C THR A 195 -7.70 -4.22 -11.80
N PRO A 196 -6.93 -3.41 -12.55
CA PRO A 196 -5.78 -2.71 -12.01
C PRO A 196 -6.22 -1.58 -11.07
N SER A 197 -5.51 -1.44 -9.95
CA SER A 197 -5.75 -0.38 -8.97
C SER A 197 -4.46 0.07 -8.30
N ILE A 198 -4.43 1.35 -7.90
CA ILE A 198 -3.36 1.95 -7.12
C ILE A 198 -3.99 2.47 -5.83
N ARG A 199 -3.37 2.14 -4.67
CA ARG A 199 -3.83 2.56 -3.36
C ARG A 199 -2.69 3.10 -2.53
N GLY A 200 -2.92 4.22 -1.85
CA GLY A 200 -2.11 4.70 -0.74
C GLY A 200 -2.58 4.05 0.54
N VAL A 201 -1.65 3.57 1.34
CA VAL A 201 -1.86 2.87 2.61
C VAL A 201 -1.11 3.62 3.69
N PHE A 202 -1.76 3.90 4.84
CA PHE A 202 -1.20 4.72 5.90
C PHE A 202 -1.54 4.13 7.26
N ALA A 203 -0.54 3.89 8.09
CA ALA A 203 -0.73 3.41 9.45
C ALA A 203 -1.41 4.45 10.34
N ILE A 204 -2.40 4.01 11.11
CA ILE A 204 -3.09 4.82 12.11
C ILE A 204 -2.32 4.79 13.43
N ASN A 205 -1.96 3.58 13.88
CA ASN A 205 -1.22 3.40 15.12
C ASN A 205 0.30 3.40 14.88
N ASP A 206 1.00 3.64 15.95
CA ASP A 206 2.45 3.58 16.00
C ASP A 206 2.93 2.12 15.93
N GLU A 207 4.04 1.87 15.21
CA GLU A 207 4.59 0.54 14.93
C GLU A 207 5.82 0.21 15.76
N VAL A 208 6.49 1.22 16.35
CA VAL A 208 7.71 0.98 17.13
C VAL A 208 7.41 0.26 18.45
N VAL A 209 8.29 -0.67 18.81
CA VAL A 209 8.41 -1.25 20.15
C VAL A 209 9.69 -0.70 20.77
N PRO A 210 9.60 0.25 21.73
CA PRO A 210 10.78 0.82 22.36
C PRO A 210 11.65 -0.26 23.02
N ASP A 211 12.96 -0.04 23.08
CA ASP A 211 13.88 -0.85 23.85
C ASP A 211 13.72 -0.57 25.35
N VAL A 212 14.21 -1.50 26.16
CA VAL A 212 14.19 -1.37 27.64
C VAL A 212 15.08 -0.20 28.06
N ASP A 213 16.21 0.01 27.37
CA ASP A 213 17.06 1.16 27.59
C ASP A 213 16.48 2.39 26.84
N PRO A 214 16.05 3.46 27.55
CA PRO A 214 15.57 4.67 26.91
C PRO A 214 16.62 5.38 26.03
N ASN A 215 17.91 5.12 26.28
CA ASN A 215 19.01 5.69 25.50
C ASN A 215 19.49 4.74 24.37
N SER A 216 18.69 3.75 24.02
CA SER A 216 19.03 2.85 22.91
C SER A 216 19.29 3.64 21.63
N PRO A 217 20.41 3.37 20.92
CA PRO A 217 20.71 4.04 19.66
C PRO A 217 19.67 3.77 18.57
N TRP A 218 18.93 2.65 18.66
CA TRP A 218 17.98 2.26 17.62
C TRP A 218 16.58 2.81 17.83
N THR A 219 16.12 2.97 19.07
CA THR A 219 14.73 3.41 19.34
C THR A 219 14.64 4.62 20.26
N GLY A 220 15.70 4.98 20.99
CA GLY A 220 15.65 6.06 22.00
C GLY A 220 15.27 7.41 21.44
N ASN A 221 15.66 7.75 20.22
CA ASN A 221 15.28 9.00 19.57
C ASN A 221 13.96 8.93 18.78
N ILE A 222 13.31 7.76 18.69
CA ILE A 222 12.07 7.60 17.93
C ILE A 222 10.87 7.84 18.84
N ASN A 223 10.13 8.93 18.63
CA ASN A 223 8.87 9.20 19.30
C ASN A 223 7.72 8.38 18.69
N SER A 224 7.65 8.32 17.35
CA SER A 224 6.70 7.43 16.65
C SER A 224 7.25 7.00 15.29
N MET A 225 6.86 5.79 14.87
CA MET A 225 7.18 5.21 13.57
C MET A 225 5.90 4.67 12.94
N LYS A 226 5.50 5.24 11.79
CA LYS A 226 4.28 4.86 11.09
C LYS A 226 4.57 4.42 9.66
N THR A 227 4.09 3.25 9.30
CA THR A 227 4.16 2.77 7.91
C THR A 227 3.26 3.59 7.01
N ARG A 228 3.79 3.98 5.86
CA ARG A 228 3.06 4.51 4.70
C ARG A 228 3.52 3.78 3.45
N GLY A 229 2.66 3.68 2.44
CA GLY A 229 3.08 2.99 1.23
C GLY A 229 2.09 3.11 0.08
N VAL A 230 2.52 2.57 -1.06
CA VAL A 230 1.71 2.47 -2.26
C VAL A 230 1.59 1.01 -2.66
N PHE A 231 0.35 0.58 -2.90
CA PHE A 231 0.01 -0.74 -3.41
C PHE A 231 -0.47 -0.63 -4.85
N ILE A 232 0.05 -1.47 -5.73
CA ILE A 232 -0.42 -1.65 -7.09
C ILE A 232 -0.96 -3.07 -7.19
N ASN A 233 -2.27 -3.22 -7.28
CA ASN A 233 -2.94 -4.51 -7.30
C ASN A 233 -3.59 -4.78 -8.65
N LEU A 234 -3.45 -6.01 -9.12
CA LEU A 234 -4.06 -6.57 -10.31
C LEU A 234 -5.08 -7.62 -9.86
N THR A 235 -6.36 -7.32 -10.02
CA THR A 235 -7.46 -8.18 -9.57
C THR A 235 -8.10 -8.92 -10.73
N PHE A 236 -8.49 -10.16 -10.48
CA PHE A 236 -9.14 -11.06 -11.43
C PHE A 236 -10.44 -11.61 -10.79
N GLN A 237 -11.57 -11.36 -11.42
CA GLN A 237 -12.91 -11.76 -10.98
C GLN A 237 -13.72 -12.37 -12.13
#